data_2b4b7c6ed91f2f02379c62e9eb214b7d
#
_entry.id   2b4b7c6ed91f2f02379c62e9eb214b7d
#
_cell.length_a   1.000
_cell.length_b   1.000
_cell.length_c   1.000
_cell.angle_alpha   90.00
_cell.angle_beta   90.00
_cell.angle_gamma   90.00
#
_symmetry.space_group_name_H-M   'P 1'
#
loop_
_entity.id
_entity.type
_entity.pdbx_description
1 polymer ?
#
loop_
_entity_poly.entity_id
_entity_poly.type
_entity_poly.pdbx_seq_one_letter_code
_entity_poly.pdbx_strand_id
1 'polypeptide(L)'
;MKPCLLLLALLLGGCASLDTPRVPSQALPAANSAFGRDLQAQAAAYQGRSGFRLLPNGGEAFRARAELIRNARTSLDLQYYIVHDGLSTRLLVDELLKAADRGVRVRILLDDTTSDGLDDIIATLAAHPHIQIRLFNPLDLGRSTLATRTLGRLFNLNLQHRRMHNKLWLADNSAAIVGGRNLGDEYFGAQQDLNFTDIDMLSVGPVAEQLGHSFDQYWNSALSKPIGEFLSRQPTASDLAETRERLVRSLIAWRQRNAALYQRLADYQYHPRMDTWRRELIWAWNQALWDSPSKVLAQDEPDPRLLLTTQLSPVLTSVHSELMMISAYFVPGQPGLVYLTGRADAGVSVSLLTNSLEATDVPAVHGGYAPYRKALLEHGVKLYELRRQPGDRSGSGPHLFHSGSSKGSDSSLHSKAMIFDRQKAFIGSFNFDPRSVLWNTEVGVLVDSPELAEHVRTLALQGMAPALSYEPRLEAGELVWVTEDNGQIHVLHREPGSWWRRINAWLTKRVGLERML
;
A
#
# COMPACT_ATOMS: atom_id res chain seq x y z
N MET A 1 10.44 -38.15 36.80
CA MET A 1 10.74 -36.71 36.81
C MET A 1 12.02 -36.31 36.02
N LYS A 2 12.96 -37.20 35.77
CA LYS A 2 14.18 -36.85 34.99
C LYS A 2 14.02 -36.67 33.48
N PRO A 3 13.11 -37.36 32.75
CA PRO A 3 13.00 -37.11 31.27
C PRO A 3 12.32 -35.79 30.90
N CYS A 4 11.41 -35.28 31.74
CA CYS A 4 10.74 -34.00 31.45
C CYS A 4 11.66 -32.77 31.60
N LEU A 5 12.64 -32.83 32.50
CA LEU A 5 13.63 -31.78 32.66
C LEU A 5 14.64 -31.71 31.49
N LEU A 6 14.96 -32.87 30.90
CA LEU A 6 15.82 -32.91 29.70
C LEU A 6 15.12 -32.37 28.47
N LEU A 7 13.80 -32.63 28.32
CA LEU A 7 12.98 -32.08 27.24
C LEU A 7 12.82 -30.56 27.39
N LEU A 8 12.67 -30.05 28.62
CA LEU A 8 12.58 -28.62 28.89
C LEU A 8 13.92 -27.90 28.65
N ALA A 9 15.04 -28.54 28.95
CA ALA A 9 16.38 -28.00 28.65
C ALA A 9 16.71 -27.97 27.17
N LEU A 10 16.22 -28.93 26.37
CA LEU A 10 16.33 -28.94 24.92
C LEU A 10 15.46 -27.87 24.25
N LEU A 11 14.35 -27.46 24.87
CA LEU A 11 13.51 -26.38 24.41
C LEU A 11 14.09 -24.98 24.71
N LEU A 12 14.96 -24.85 25.70
CA LEU A 12 15.62 -23.59 26.07
C LEU A 12 16.94 -23.33 25.32
N GLY A 13 17.49 -24.33 24.62
CA GLY A 13 18.74 -24.22 23.87
C GLY A 13 18.62 -23.71 22.45
N GLY A 14 17.45 -23.25 21.99
CA GLY A 14 17.14 -23.08 20.57
C GLY A 14 17.09 -21.67 20.00
N CYS A 15 17.55 -20.64 20.71
CA CYS A 15 17.54 -19.26 20.17
C CYS A 15 18.87 -18.55 20.42
N ALA A 16 19.96 -19.04 19.82
CA ALA A 16 21.11 -18.18 19.58
C ALA A 16 20.78 -17.30 18.38
N SER A 17 20.24 -16.10 18.60
CA SER A 17 20.16 -15.08 17.55
C SER A 17 21.57 -14.74 17.11
N LEU A 18 21.81 -14.71 15.79
CA LEU A 18 23.08 -14.23 15.28
C LEU A 18 23.18 -12.74 15.60
N ASP A 19 24.25 -12.36 16.33
CA ASP A 19 24.50 -10.95 16.66
C ASP A 19 24.85 -10.20 15.34
N THR A 20 23.86 -9.53 14.77
CA THR A 20 24.02 -8.77 13.55
C THR A 20 24.09 -7.29 13.91
N PRO A 21 25.22 -6.59 13.62
CA PRO A 21 25.39 -5.21 14.00
C PRO A 21 24.28 -4.32 13.47
N ARG A 22 23.65 -3.56 14.35
CA ARG A 22 22.61 -2.60 14.04
C ARG A 22 23.22 -1.22 13.80
N VAL A 23 23.77 -1.02 12.61
CA VAL A 23 24.40 0.25 12.25
C VAL A 23 23.32 1.25 11.80
N PRO A 24 23.16 2.41 12.46
CA PRO A 24 22.32 3.49 11.98
C PRO A 24 22.78 3.95 10.58
N SER A 25 21.83 4.34 9.77
CA SER A 25 22.11 4.78 8.41
C SER A 25 21.08 5.82 7.98
N GLN A 26 21.51 6.78 7.18
CA GLN A 26 20.67 7.86 6.67
C GLN A 26 20.58 7.82 5.14
N ALA A 27 19.54 8.47 4.60
CA ALA A 27 19.40 8.71 3.17
C ALA A 27 20.64 9.46 2.67
N LEU A 28 21.13 9.07 1.49
CA LEU A 28 22.22 9.78 0.84
C LEU A 28 21.70 11.07 0.21
N PRO A 29 22.47 12.17 0.24
CA PRO A 29 22.06 13.40 -0.41
C PRO A 29 21.78 13.20 -1.91
N ALA A 30 20.69 13.74 -2.42
CA ALA A 30 20.30 13.66 -3.84
C ALA A 30 21.41 14.19 -4.76
N ALA A 31 22.13 15.22 -4.32
CA ALA A 31 23.27 15.81 -5.07
C ALA A 31 24.42 14.83 -5.34
N ASN A 32 24.47 13.68 -4.64
CA ASN A 32 25.52 12.68 -4.87
C ASN A 32 25.34 11.91 -6.19
N SER A 33 24.17 11.95 -6.81
CA SER A 33 23.89 11.28 -8.09
C SER A 33 23.61 12.26 -9.22
N ALA A 34 23.92 11.90 -10.46
CA ALA A 34 23.54 12.68 -11.62
C ALA A 34 22.01 12.79 -11.73
N PHE A 35 21.31 11.67 -11.54
CA PHE A 35 19.84 11.63 -11.55
C PHE A 35 19.23 12.56 -10.50
N GLY A 36 19.76 12.54 -9.26
CA GLY A 36 19.31 13.44 -8.20
C GLY A 36 19.60 14.91 -8.50
N ARG A 37 20.80 15.25 -9.03
CA ARG A 37 21.12 16.63 -9.41
C ARG A 37 20.21 17.17 -10.51
N ASP A 38 19.88 16.33 -11.50
CA ASP A 38 18.98 16.71 -12.59
C ASP A 38 17.56 17.02 -12.05
N LEU A 39 17.07 16.19 -11.14
CA LEU A 39 15.75 16.40 -10.51
C LEU A 39 15.75 17.62 -9.58
N GLN A 40 16.83 17.86 -8.83
CA GLN A 40 16.97 19.06 -8.00
C GLN A 40 17.01 20.34 -8.86
N ALA A 41 17.75 20.31 -9.97
CA ALA A 41 17.81 21.43 -10.91
C ALA A 41 16.43 21.72 -11.53
N GLN A 42 15.69 20.67 -11.88
CA GLN A 42 14.32 20.80 -12.36
C GLN A 42 13.40 21.39 -11.28
N ALA A 43 13.44 20.90 -10.03
CA ALA A 43 12.67 21.44 -8.93
C ALA A 43 13.00 22.91 -8.63
N ALA A 44 14.29 23.29 -8.70
CA ALA A 44 14.73 24.67 -8.51
C ALA A 44 14.09 25.63 -9.53
N ALA A 45 13.92 25.21 -10.79
CA ALA A 45 13.23 25.99 -11.82
C ALA A 45 11.74 26.26 -11.47
N TYR A 46 11.15 25.45 -10.59
CA TYR A 46 9.78 25.60 -10.07
C TYR A 46 9.75 26.11 -8.63
N GLN A 47 10.73 26.90 -8.22
CA GLN A 47 10.77 27.57 -6.91
C GLN A 47 10.76 26.61 -5.71
N GLY A 48 11.37 25.43 -5.83
CA GLY A 48 11.42 24.43 -4.77
C GLY A 48 10.12 23.65 -4.57
N ARG A 49 9.17 23.75 -5.49
CA ARG A 49 8.01 22.85 -5.53
C ARG A 49 8.46 21.43 -5.88
N SER A 50 7.61 20.48 -5.56
CA SER A 50 7.80 19.09 -5.99
C SER A 50 6.95 18.79 -7.22
N GLY A 51 7.44 17.87 -8.06
CA GLY A 51 6.73 17.42 -9.25
C GLY A 51 5.99 16.10 -8.99
N PHE A 52 4.77 15.98 -9.51
CA PHE A 52 3.88 14.85 -9.25
C PHE A 52 3.30 14.27 -10.53
N ARG A 53 3.16 12.96 -10.58
CA ARG A 53 2.43 12.21 -11.60
C ARG A 53 1.66 11.07 -10.97
N LEU A 54 0.36 10.94 -11.28
CA LEU A 54 -0.43 9.79 -10.87
C LEU A 54 -0.03 8.55 -11.68
N LEU A 55 -0.06 7.41 -11.02
CA LEU A 55 0.16 6.08 -11.57
C LEU A 55 -1.11 5.24 -11.32
N PRO A 56 -2.18 5.48 -12.08
CA PRO A 56 -3.48 4.90 -11.80
C PRO A 56 -3.57 3.42 -12.16
N ASN A 57 -2.77 2.94 -13.12
CA ASN A 57 -2.81 1.53 -13.52
C ASN A 57 -1.58 0.74 -13.04
N GLY A 58 -1.78 -0.58 -12.85
CA GLY A 58 -0.75 -1.46 -12.34
C GLY A 58 0.51 -1.54 -13.22
N GLY A 59 0.33 -1.49 -14.56
CA GLY A 59 1.46 -1.53 -15.51
C GLY A 59 2.36 -0.30 -15.41
N GLU A 60 1.79 0.90 -15.31
CA GLU A 60 2.56 2.13 -15.09
C GLU A 60 3.23 2.16 -13.71
N ALA A 61 2.52 1.70 -12.69
CA ALA A 61 3.05 1.61 -11.32
C ALA A 61 4.23 0.64 -11.22
N PHE A 62 4.17 -0.50 -11.92
CA PHE A 62 5.27 -1.44 -12.04
C PHE A 62 6.45 -0.82 -12.79
N ARG A 63 6.20 -0.27 -13.97
CA ARG A 63 7.20 0.40 -14.81
C ARG A 63 7.94 1.49 -14.06
N ALA A 64 7.22 2.34 -13.32
CA ALA A 64 7.82 3.42 -12.55
C ALA A 64 8.84 2.90 -11.54
N ARG A 65 8.53 1.81 -10.82
CA ARG A 65 9.47 1.16 -9.88
C ARG A 65 10.69 0.61 -10.60
N ALA A 66 10.48 -0.13 -11.68
CA ALA A 66 11.57 -0.72 -12.47
C ALA A 66 12.49 0.35 -13.06
N GLU A 67 11.93 1.43 -13.59
CA GLU A 67 12.71 2.55 -14.14
C GLU A 67 13.44 3.33 -13.06
N LEU A 68 12.86 3.52 -11.87
CA LEU A 68 13.58 4.13 -10.74
C LEU A 68 14.79 3.29 -10.32
N ILE A 69 14.67 1.94 -10.30
CA ILE A 69 15.82 1.06 -10.02
C ILE A 69 16.92 1.26 -11.06
N ARG A 70 16.57 1.34 -12.33
CA ARG A 70 17.55 1.49 -13.43
C ARG A 70 18.23 2.84 -13.46
N ASN A 71 17.50 3.91 -13.07
CA ASN A 71 18.01 5.27 -13.02
C ASN A 71 18.80 5.57 -11.73
N ALA A 72 18.55 4.84 -10.65
CA ALA A 72 19.29 5.02 -9.39
C ALA A 72 20.80 4.81 -9.57
N ARG A 73 21.58 5.70 -8.95
CA ARG A 73 23.04 5.71 -9.00
C ARG A 73 23.69 5.58 -7.62
N THR A 74 23.00 5.98 -6.56
CA THR A 74 23.58 6.01 -5.21
C THR A 74 22.77 5.19 -4.22
N SER A 75 21.43 5.29 -4.22
CA SER A 75 20.60 4.59 -3.23
C SER A 75 19.21 4.23 -3.71
N LEU A 76 18.70 3.13 -3.15
CA LEU A 76 17.32 2.69 -3.22
C LEU A 76 16.87 2.36 -1.80
N ASP A 77 15.77 2.97 -1.36
CA ASP A 77 15.19 2.73 -0.03
C ASP A 77 13.73 2.31 -0.20
N LEU A 78 13.40 1.09 0.23
CA LEU A 78 12.11 0.45 0.01
C LEU A 78 11.47 0.11 1.36
N GLN A 79 10.21 0.51 1.55
CA GLN A 79 9.42 0.23 2.75
C GLN A 79 8.07 -0.36 2.36
N TYR A 80 7.80 -1.61 2.74
CA TYR A 80 6.60 -2.33 2.32
C TYR A 80 5.99 -3.18 3.43
N TYR A 81 4.64 -3.26 3.37
CA TYR A 81 3.85 -4.12 4.24
C TYR A 81 3.77 -5.54 3.71
N ILE A 82 3.46 -5.72 2.41
CA ILE A 82 3.31 -7.03 1.77
C ILE A 82 4.29 -7.16 0.61
N VAL A 83 4.91 -8.33 0.52
CA VAL A 83 5.71 -8.77 -0.63
C VAL A 83 5.32 -10.20 -0.97
N HIS A 84 4.55 -10.39 -2.05
CA HIS A 84 4.17 -11.70 -2.53
C HIS A 84 5.06 -12.16 -3.68
N ASP A 85 5.30 -13.48 -3.75
CA ASP A 85 6.03 -14.07 -4.87
C ASP A 85 5.18 -14.02 -6.15
N GLY A 86 5.81 -13.66 -7.25
CA GLY A 86 5.18 -13.57 -8.55
C GLY A 86 6.14 -13.07 -9.61
N LEU A 87 5.67 -12.98 -10.84
CA LEU A 87 6.49 -12.51 -11.96
C LEU A 87 6.95 -11.06 -11.75
N SER A 88 6.06 -10.19 -11.31
CA SER A 88 6.37 -8.77 -11.06
C SER A 88 7.44 -8.60 -9.99
N THR A 89 7.29 -9.26 -8.84
CA THR A 89 8.26 -9.19 -7.75
C THR A 89 9.62 -9.75 -8.16
N ARG A 90 9.64 -10.87 -8.88
CA ARG A 90 10.89 -11.48 -9.38
C ARG A 90 11.63 -10.60 -10.39
N LEU A 91 10.90 -9.90 -11.26
CA LEU A 91 11.50 -8.91 -12.18
C LEU A 91 12.10 -7.72 -11.42
N LEU A 92 11.41 -7.20 -10.40
CA LEU A 92 11.95 -6.12 -9.56
C LEU A 92 13.17 -6.57 -8.76
N VAL A 93 13.17 -7.78 -8.21
CA VAL A 93 14.33 -8.37 -7.50
C VAL A 93 15.54 -8.50 -8.44
N ASP A 94 15.35 -8.93 -9.67
CA ASP A 94 16.42 -9.02 -10.67
C ASP A 94 17.02 -7.64 -10.98
N GLU A 95 16.18 -6.62 -11.15
CA GLU A 95 16.65 -5.24 -11.36
C GLU A 95 17.33 -4.65 -10.10
N LEU A 96 16.86 -4.98 -8.88
CA LEU A 96 17.50 -4.57 -7.61
C LEU A 96 18.91 -5.18 -7.48
N LEU A 97 19.07 -6.45 -7.81
CA LEU A 97 20.38 -7.11 -7.84
C LEU A 97 21.32 -6.44 -8.83
N LYS A 98 20.84 -6.12 -10.05
CA LYS A 98 21.62 -5.39 -11.05
C LYS A 98 22.00 -3.99 -10.57
N ALA A 99 21.12 -3.31 -9.84
CA ALA A 99 21.44 -2.00 -9.24
C ALA A 99 22.51 -2.12 -8.16
N ALA A 100 22.39 -3.11 -7.27
CA ALA A 100 23.39 -3.40 -6.24
C ALA A 100 24.75 -3.76 -6.85
N ASP A 101 24.79 -4.55 -7.95
CA ASP A 101 26.00 -4.85 -8.70
C ASP A 101 26.67 -3.59 -9.29
N ARG A 102 25.89 -2.55 -9.61
CA ARG A 102 26.42 -1.23 -10.00
C ARG A 102 26.95 -0.39 -8.83
N GLY A 103 26.87 -0.90 -7.59
CA GLY A 103 27.28 -0.20 -6.38
C GLY A 103 26.19 0.65 -5.72
N VAL A 104 24.94 0.57 -6.17
CA VAL A 104 23.81 1.26 -5.55
C VAL A 104 23.53 0.64 -4.19
N ARG A 105 23.49 1.47 -3.13
CA ARG A 105 23.08 1.03 -1.80
C ARG A 105 21.58 0.75 -1.76
N VAL A 106 21.18 -0.45 -1.40
CA VAL A 106 19.78 -0.86 -1.30
C VAL A 106 19.43 -1.14 0.17
N ARG A 107 18.46 -0.41 0.71
CA ARG A 107 17.87 -0.67 2.03
C ARG A 107 16.42 -1.11 1.85
N ILE A 108 16.07 -2.26 2.39
CA ILE A 108 14.72 -2.84 2.31
C ILE A 108 14.19 -3.01 3.74
N LEU A 109 13.09 -2.31 4.05
CA LEU A 109 12.38 -2.41 5.32
C LEU A 109 11.03 -3.08 5.08
N LEU A 110 10.82 -4.25 5.68
CA LEU A 110 9.60 -5.04 5.53
C LEU A 110 8.89 -5.20 6.86
N ASP A 111 7.55 -5.20 6.82
CA ASP A 111 6.77 -5.69 7.95
C ASP A 111 6.91 -7.22 8.06
N ASP A 112 6.89 -7.74 9.28
CA ASP A 112 7.18 -9.16 9.55
C ASP A 112 6.07 -10.14 9.15
N THR A 113 4.87 -9.68 8.81
CA THR A 113 3.71 -10.58 8.74
C THR A 113 3.47 -11.24 7.39
N THR A 114 4.06 -10.79 6.30
CA THR A 114 3.51 -11.07 4.97
C THR A 114 4.54 -11.21 3.85
N SER A 115 5.61 -11.98 4.09
CA SER A 115 6.58 -12.37 3.05
C SER A 115 6.44 -13.85 2.63
N ASP A 116 5.23 -14.38 2.61
CA ASP A 116 4.98 -15.80 2.34
C ASP A 116 5.57 -16.23 0.99
N GLY A 117 6.44 -17.25 1.03
CA GLY A 117 7.08 -17.85 -0.15
C GLY A 117 8.35 -17.15 -0.66
N LEU A 118 8.74 -16.00 -0.13
CA LEU A 118 9.94 -15.25 -0.50
C LEU A 118 11.01 -15.21 0.60
N ASP A 119 10.74 -15.76 1.78
CA ASP A 119 11.65 -15.66 2.94
C ASP A 119 13.09 -16.07 2.59
N ASP A 120 13.28 -17.17 1.86
CA ASP A 120 14.61 -17.64 1.45
C ASP A 120 15.28 -16.69 0.44
N ILE A 121 14.52 -16.17 -0.53
CA ILE A 121 15.05 -15.22 -1.51
C ILE A 121 15.45 -13.92 -0.81
N ILE A 122 14.54 -13.35 -0.03
CA ILE A 122 14.78 -12.10 0.70
C ILE A 122 15.98 -12.24 1.64
N ALA A 123 16.03 -13.33 2.42
CA ALA A 123 17.16 -13.60 3.31
C ALA A 123 18.48 -13.68 2.55
N THR A 124 18.50 -14.34 1.39
CA THR A 124 19.70 -14.51 0.58
C THR A 124 20.18 -13.22 -0.07
N LEU A 125 19.27 -12.29 -0.39
CA LEU A 125 19.65 -10.96 -0.90
C LEU A 125 20.58 -10.21 0.08
N ALA A 126 20.42 -10.44 1.38
CA ALA A 126 21.27 -9.82 2.41
C ALA A 126 22.75 -10.29 2.37
N ALA A 127 23.08 -11.32 1.60
CA ALA A 127 24.47 -11.70 1.31
C ALA A 127 25.16 -10.73 0.33
N HIS A 128 24.40 -9.89 -0.37
CA HIS A 128 24.99 -8.88 -1.26
C HIS A 128 25.54 -7.70 -0.45
N PRO A 129 26.81 -7.25 -0.67
CA PRO A 129 27.44 -6.21 0.16
C PRO A 129 26.73 -4.85 0.12
N HIS A 130 25.96 -4.57 -0.92
CA HIS A 130 25.21 -3.33 -1.09
C HIS A 130 23.71 -3.45 -0.74
N ILE A 131 23.24 -4.61 -0.26
CA ILE A 131 21.84 -4.81 0.12
C ILE A 131 21.73 -5.03 1.63
N GLN A 132 20.91 -4.23 2.28
CA GLN A 132 20.59 -4.34 3.70
C GLN A 132 19.09 -4.55 3.86
N ILE A 133 18.69 -5.50 4.67
CA ILE A 133 17.27 -5.83 4.90
C ILE A 133 17.01 -5.81 6.40
N ARG A 134 15.93 -5.12 6.78
CA ARG A 134 15.42 -5.09 8.15
C ARG A 134 13.94 -5.46 8.18
N LEU A 135 13.53 -6.07 9.29
CA LEU A 135 12.14 -6.37 9.59
C LEU A 135 11.64 -5.39 10.64
N PHE A 136 10.49 -4.78 10.39
CA PHE A 136 9.85 -3.86 11.33
C PHE A 136 8.88 -4.61 12.24
N ASN A 137 8.95 -4.32 13.54
CA ASN A 137 8.10 -4.91 14.58
C ASN A 137 7.99 -6.44 14.48
N PRO A 138 9.14 -7.16 14.39
CA PRO A 138 9.17 -8.60 14.23
C PRO A 138 8.60 -9.30 15.46
N LEU A 139 7.89 -10.41 15.24
CA LEU A 139 7.47 -11.30 16.30
C LEU A 139 8.67 -12.12 16.77
N ASP A 140 9.07 -11.95 18.03
CA ASP A 140 10.25 -12.61 18.61
C ASP A 140 10.07 -14.13 18.80
N LEU A 141 8.83 -14.64 18.81
CA LEU A 141 8.50 -16.05 19.05
C LEU A 141 7.83 -16.71 17.85
N GLY A 142 8.32 -17.89 17.48
CA GLY A 142 7.57 -18.80 16.63
C GLY A 142 7.83 -18.75 15.13
N ARG A 143 8.95 -18.16 14.66
CA ARG A 143 9.25 -18.06 13.21
C ARG A 143 9.72 -19.37 12.56
N SER A 144 10.17 -20.35 13.34
CA SER A 144 10.85 -21.54 12.82
C SER A 144 9.94 -22.55 12.12
N THR A 145 8.64 -22.61 12.45
CA THR A 145 7.68 -23.52 11.81
C THR A 145 6.29 -22.89 11.70
N LEU A 146 5.45 -23.38 10.78
CA LEU A 146 4.05 -22.94 10.62
C LEU A 146 3.26 -23.08 11.94
N ALA A 147 3.49 -24.17 12.68
CA ALA A 147 2.81 -24.43 13.95
C ALA A 147 3.21 -23.43 15.05
N THR A 148 4.51 -23.10 15.16
CA THR A 148 5.01 -22.13 16.13
C THR A 148 4.65 -20.70 15.74
N ARG A 149 4.56 -20.37 14.43
CA ARG A 149 3.99 -19.11 13.94
C ARG A 149 2.53 -18.94 14.38
N THR A 150 1.71 -19.99 14.24
CA THR A 150 0.30 -19.94 14.63
C THR A 150 0.15 -19.79 16.15
N LEU A 151 0.98 -20.48 16.92
CA LEU A 151 0.99 -20.36 18.40
C LEU A 151 1.48 -18.97 18.84
N GLY A 152 2.58 -18.47 18.28
CA GLY A 152 3.10 -17.14 18.58
C GLY A 152 2.10 -16.02 18.23
N ARG A 153 1.34 -16.20 17.15
CA ARG A 153 0.23 -15.32 16.78
C ARG A 153 -0.90 -15.32 17.82
N LEU A 154 -1.26 -16.48 18.37
CA LEU A 154 -2.33 -16.59 19.41
C LEU A 154 -1.94 -15.92 20.73
N PHE A 155 -0.66 -15.93 21.10
CA PHE A 155 -0.19 -15.34 22.36
C PHE A 155 0.15 -13.84 22.26
N ASN A 156 0.30 -13.27 21.05
CA ASN A 156 0.66 -11.87 20.82
C ASN A 156 -0.38 -11.10 19.98
N LEU A 157 -1.66 -11.35 20.21
CA LEU A 157 -2.76 -10.72 19.46
C LEU A 157 -2.61 -9.18 19.39
N ASN A 158 -2.22 -8.53 20.48
CA ASN A 158 -2.05 -7.09 20.54
C ASN A 158 -0.93 -6.55 19.61
N LEU A 159 0.13 -7.33 19.37
CA LEU A 159 1.22 -6.95 18.46
C LEU A 159 0.87 -7.23 16.99
N GLN A 160 -0.03 -8.17 16.72
CA GLN A 160 -0.43 -8.52 15.36
C GLN A 160 -1.26 -7.45 14.67
N HIS A 161 -1.98 -6.63 15.45
CA HIS A 161 -2.82 -5.57 14.90
C HIS A 161 -2.06 -4.28 14.60
N ARG A 162 -0.79 -4.19 14.99
CA ARG A 162 0.03 -2.97 14.95
C ARG A 162 1.16 -3.15 13.94
N ARG A 163 0.90 -2.77 12.70
CA ARG A 163 1.76 -3.07 11.57
C ARG A 163 2.27 -1.82 10.88
N MET A 164 3.40 -1.95 10.24
CA MET A 164 3.91 -0.94 9.34
C MET A 164 3.18 -1.09 7.99
N HIS A 165 2.11 -0.29 7.82
CA HIS A 165 1.32 -0.32 6.57
C HIS A 165 1.82 0.66 5.51
N ASN A 166 2.98 1.28 5.73
CA ASN A 166 3.64 2.19 4.80
C ASN A 166 4.01 1.48 3.50
N LYS A 167 3.87 2.18 2.37
CA LYS A 167 4.33 1.76 1.05
C LYS A 167 5.10 2.92 0.43
N LEU A 168 6.42 2.76 0.40
CA LEU A 168 7.33 3.80 -0.04
C LEU A 168 8.46 3.20 -0.86
N TRP A 169 8.76 3.81 -1.98
CA TRP A 169 9.87 3.49 -2.86
C TRP A 169 10.65 4.75 -3.16
N LEU A 170 11.92 4.79 -2.81
CA LEU A 170 12.80 5.94 -2.99
C LEU A 170 13.98 5.57 -3.87
N ALA A 171 14.35 6.47 -4.79
CA ALA A 171 15.55 6.40 -5.60
C ALA A 171 16.37 7.67 -5.43
N ASP A 172 17.66 7.50 -5.05
CA ASP A 172 18.64 8.58 -4.87
C ASP A 172 18.15 9.75 -4.00
N ASN A 173 17.23 9.48 -3.09
CA ASN A 173 16.56 10.48 -2.23
C ASN A 173 16.01 11.71 -3.01
N SER A 174 15.68 11.52 -4.27
CA SER A 174 15.25 12.57 -5.20
C SER A 174 13.96 12.26 -5.95
N ALA A 175 13.61 10.98 -6.06
CA ALA A 175 12.36 10.50 -6.61
C ALA A 175 11.73 9.45 -5.68
N ALA A 176 10.42 9.49 -5.53
CA ALA A 176 9.66 8.59 -4.67
C ALA A 176 8.39 8.08 -5.34
N ILE A 177 7.92 6.91 -4.92
CA ILE A 177 6.55 6.44 -5.19
C ILE A 177 5.89 6.17 -3.85
N VAL A 178 4.73 6.79 -3.64
CA VAL A 178 3.82 6.52 -2.51
C VAL A 178 2.44 6.17 -3.04
N GLY A 179 1.67 5.40 -2.28
CA GLY A 179 0.31 5.02 -2.65
C GLY A 179 -0.18 3.80 -1.88
N GLY A 180 -1.16 3.11 -2.45
CA GLY A 180 -1.76 1.95 -1.81
C GLY A 180 -1.09 0.61 -2.16
N ARG A 181 -0.35 0.51 -3.29
CA ARG A 181 0.16 -0.76 -3.81
C ARG A 181 1.28 -1.36 -2.97
N ASN A 182 1.12 -2.63 -2.63
CA ASN A 182 2.21 -3.48 -2.17
C ASN A 182 2.98 -4.10 -3.36
N LEU A 183 3.83 -5.10 -3.11
CA LEU A 183 4.56 -5.83 -4.14
C LEU A 183 3.96 -7.23 -4.32
N GLY A 184 3.41 -7.50 -5.50
CA GLY A 184 2.74 -8.73 -5.88
C GLY A 184 2.05 -8.59 -7.23
N ASP A 185 1.82 -9.71 -7.90
CA ASP A 185 1.21 -9.73 -9.24
C ASP A 185 -0.20 -9.11 -9.26
N GLU A 186 -0.94 -9.24 -8.16
CA GLU A 186 -2.29 -8.68 -7.98
C GLU A 186 -2.31 -7.14 -7.96
N TYR A 187 -1.20 -6.49 -7.58
CA TYR A 187 -1.09 -5.02 -7.57
C TYR A 187 -0.68 -4.43 -8.92
N PHE A 188 -0.15 -5.28 -9.82
CA PHE A 188 0.38 -4.84 -11.11
C PHE A 188 -0.40 -5.39 -12.31
N GLY A 189 -1.61 -5.90 -12.06
CA GLY A 189 -2.50 -6.44 -13.08
C GLY A 189 -1.95 -7.71 -13.74
N ALA A 190 -1.20 -8.50 -12.97
CA ALA A 190 -0.52 -9.71 -13.45
C ALA A 190 -1.12 -11.01 -12.90
N GLN A 191 -2.07 -10.94 -11.96
CA GLN A 191 -2.75 -12.09 -11.37
C GLN A 191 -3.93 -12.54 -12.25
N GLN A 192 -4.26 -13.83 -12.17
CA GLN A 192 -5.37 -14.40 -12.96
C GLN A 192 -6.74 -14.26 -12.28
N ASP A 193 -6.78 -14.38 -10.94
CA ASP A 193 -8.03 -14.48 -10.19
C ASP A 193 -8.52 -13.12 -9.68
N LEU A 194 -7.66 -12.33 -9.04
CA LEU A 194 -8.00 -11.04 -8.45
C LEU A 194 -6.89 -10.03 -8.69
N ASN A 195 -7.25 -8.84 -9.19
CA ASN A 195 -6.34 -7.71 -9.25
C ASN A 195 -6.89 -6.51 -8.48
N PHE A 196 -5.98 -5.75 -7.86
CA PHE A 196 -6.34 -4.54 -7.13
C PHE A 196 -6.35 -3.31 -8.04
N THR A 197 -7.40 -2.53 -7.89
CA THR A 197 -7.49 -1.18 -8.43
C THR A 197 -6.91 -0.20 -7.41
N ASP A 198 -5.80 0.46 -7.75
CA ASP A 198 -5.09 1.31 -6.81
C ASP A 198 -4.46 2.54 -7.48
N ILE A 199 -4.17 3.56 -6.68
CA ILE A 199 -3.52 4.79 -7.11
C ILE A 199 -2.19 4.91 -6.37
N ASP A 200 -1.10 4.99 -7.15
CA ASP A 200 0.19 5.47 -6.65
C ASP A 200 0.51 6.83 -7.26
N MET A 201 1.49 7.50 -6.71
CA MET A 201 1.98 8.77 -7.18
C MET A 201 3.51 8.76 -7.25
N LEU A 202 4.06 8.98 -8.44
CA LEU A 202 5.46 9.34 -8.63
C LEU A 202 5.65 10.79 -8.20
N SER A 203 6.61 11.02 -7.35
CA SER A 203 6.93 12.31 -6.75
C SER A 203 8.42 12.59 -6.92
N VAL A 204 8.80 13.81 -7.27
CA VAL A 204 10.21 14.20 -7.42
C VAL A 204 10.51 15.53 -6.73
N GLY A 205 11.77 15.74 -6.36
CA GLY A 205 12.23 16.96 -5.73
C GLY A 205 12.11 16.94 -4.19
N PRO A 206 11.86 18.08 -3.51
CA PRO A 206 11.93 18.21 -2.06
C PRO A 206 11.07 17.22 -1.27
N VAL A 207 9.93 16.78 -1.80
CA VAL A 207 9.07 15.78 -1.14
C VAL A 207 9.78 14.44 -0.99
N ALA A 208 10.64 14.06 -1.92
CA ALA A 208 11.39 12.81 -1.83
C ALA A 208 12.37 12.84 -0.64
N GLU A 209 12.98 14.00 -0.35
CA GLU A 209 13.84 14.18 0.84
C GLU A 209 13.03 14.08 2.14
N GLN A 210 11.81 14.66 2.20
CA GLN A 210 10.90 14.50 3.35
C GLN A 210 10.55 13.02 3.58
N LEU A 211 10.24 12.28 2.50
CA LEU A 211 9.95 10.85 2.56
C LEU A 211 11.19 10.02 2.93
N GLY A 212 12.38 10.44 2.49
CA GLY A 212 13.66 9.85 2.91
C GLY A 212 13.90 10.01 4.41
N HIS A 213 13.56 11.18 4.97
CA HIS A 213 13.60 11.40 6.41
C HIS A 213 12.60 10.50 7.15
N SER A 214 11.38 10.34 6.64
CA SER A 214 10.42 9.36 7.18
C SER A 214 11.02 7.96 7.18
N PHE A 215 11.55 7.49 6.05
CA PHE A 215 12.19 6.18 5.94
C PHE A 215 13.29 6.00 6.98
N ASP A 216 14.16 6.99 7.17
CA ASP A 216 15.27 6.93 8.13
C ASP A 216 14.78 6.80 9.58
N GLN A 217 13.67 7.44 9.95
CA GLN A 217 13.05 7.28 11.27
C GLN A 217 12.65 5.81 11.51
N TYR A 218 12.03 5.18 10.52
CA TYR A 218 11.65 3.77 10.60
C TYR A 218 12.86 2.85 10.59
N TRP A 219 13.79 3.09 9.67
CA TRP A 219 15.01 2.29 9.54
C TRP A 219 15.84 2.27 10.82
N ASN A 220 15.98 3.43 11.47
CA ASN A 220 16.78 3.57 12.70
C ASN A 220 15.98 3.32 13.99
N SER A 221 14.67 3.05 13.87
CA SER A 221 13.82 2.74 15.02
C SER A 221 14.28 1.47 15.75
N ALA A 222 14.07 1.43 17.09
CA ALA A 222 14.26 0.24 17.90
C ALA A 222 13.45 -0.97 17.43
N LEU A 223 12.38 -0.74 16.69
CA LEU A 223 11.50 -1.75 16.13
C LEU A 223 12.03 -2.40 14.83
N SER A 224 13.05 -1.82 14.20
CA SER A 224 13.63 -2.35 12.96
C SER A 224 14.87 -3.19 13.28
N LYS A 225 14.78 -4.49 13.04
CA LYS A 225 15.83 -5.46 13.32
C LYS A 225 16.42 -6.02 12.01
N PRO A 226 17.77 -6.17 11.92
CA PRO A 226 18.39 -6.82 10.77
C PRO A 226 17.82 -8.22 10.54
N ILE A 227 17.57 -8.58 9.27
CA ILE A 227 17.03 -9.90 8.94
C ILE A 227 17.94 -11.04 9.42
N GLY A 228 19.24 -10.80 9.49
CA GLY A 228 20.23 -11.77 9.98
C GLY A 228 19.99 -12.28 11.40
N GLU A 229 19.31 -11.49 12.26
CA GLU A 229 18.95 -11.92 13.62
C GLU A 229 17.92 -13.08 13.63
N PHE A 230 17.21 -13.28 12.52
CA PHE A 230 16.15 -14.27 12.39
C PHE A 230 16.54 -15.50 11.56
N LEU A 231 17.76 -15.54 11.08
CA LEU A 231 18.28 -16.64 10.26
C LEU A 231 19.04 -17.65 11.13
N SER A 232 18.93 -18.93 10.79
CA SER A 232 19.72 -20.00 11.45
C SER A 232 21.21 -19.94 11.10
N ARG A 233 21.55 -19.37 9.95
CA ARG A 233 22.91 -19.07 9.50
C ARG A 233 22.92 -17.83 8.62
N GLN A 234 24.03 -17.13 8.56
CA GLN A 234 24.20 -16.04 7.59
C GLN A 234 24.30 -16.60 6.17
N PRO A 235 23.57 -16.04 5.19
CA PRO A 235 23.70 -16.43 3.81
C PRO A 235 25.07 -16.03 3.24
N THR A 236 25.62 -16.87 2.38
CA THR A 236 26.92 -16.69 1.76
C THR A 236 26.81 -16.16 0.32
N ALA A 237 27.94 -15.76 -0.27
CA ALA A 237 27.99 -15.40 -1.68
C ALA A 237 27.59 -16.58 -2.60
N SER A 238 27.84 -17.82 -2.18
CA SER A 238 27.41 -19.02 -2.92
C SER A 238 25.88 -19.17 -2.90
N ASP A 239 25.23 -18.93 -1.75
CA ASP A 239 23.78 -18.95 -1.63
C ASP A 239 23.14 -17.89 -2.53
N LEU A 240 23.75 -16.71 -2.58
CA LEU A 240 23.31 -15.63 -3.47
C LEU A 240 23.44 -16.01 -4.95
N ALA A 241 24.56 -16.62 -5.34
CA ALA A 241 24.78 -17.09 -6.72
C ALA A 241 23.72 -18.13 -7.12
N GLU A 242 23.44 -19.12 -6.25
CA GLU A 242 22.39 -20.10 -6.49
C GLU A 242 20.99 -19.47 -6.60
N THR A 243 20.70 -18.49 -5.73
CA THR A 243 19.42 -17.76 -5.77
C THR A 243 19.27 -16.96 -7.06
N ARG A 244 20.33 -16.31 -7.55
CA ARG A 244 20.35 -15.64 -8.87
C ARG A 244 20.04 -16.61 -10.01
N GLU A 245 20.68 -17.79 -10.02
CA GLU A 245 20.40 -18.79 -11.03
C GLU A 245 18.95 -19.29 -10.98
N ARG A 246 18.41 -19.54 -9.78
CA ARG A 246 17.00 -19.92 -9.60
C ARG A 246 16.07 -18.82 -10.11
N LEU A 247 16.37 -17.55 -9.81
CA LEU A 247 15.61 -16.39 -10.29
C LEU A 247 15.61 -16.33 -11.82
N VAL A 248 16.77 -16.42 -12.47
CA VAL A 248 16.89 -16.40 -13.93
C VAL A 248 16.12 -17.56 -14.57
N ARG A 249 16.29 -18.80 -14.06
CA ARG A 249 15.52 -19.96 -14.55
C ARG A 249 14.02 -19.75 -14.42
N SER A 250 13.58 -19.17 -13.32
CA SER A 250 12.17 -18.85 -13.07
C SER A 250 11.64 -17.81 -14.07
N LEU A 251 12.39 -16.74 -14.35
CA LEU A 251 12.00 -15.71 -15.32
C LEU A 251 11.93 -16.29 -16.76
N ILE A 252 12.85 -17.18 -17.13
CA ILE A 252 12.80 -17.91 -18.41
C ILE A 252 11.53 -18.77 -18.48
N ALA A 253 11.22 -19.52 -17.42
CA ALA A 253 10.02 -20.35 -17.36
C ALA A 253 8.72 -19.53 -17.43
N TRP A 254 8.68 -18.34 -16.80
CA TRP A 254 7.56 -17.42 -16.92
C TRP A 254 7.40 -16.90 -18.37
N ARG A 255 8.49 -16.50 -19.02
CA ARG A 255 8.51 -16.07 -20.42
C ARG A 255 7.97 -17.14 -21.35
N GLN A 256 8.30 -18.41 -21.10
CA GLN A 256 7.80 -19.53 -21.89
C GLN A 256 6.32 -19.83 -21.66
N ARG A 257 5.85 -19.74 -20.40
CA ARG A 257 4.47 -20.05 -20.02
C ARG A 257 3.47 -18.94 -20.38
N ASN A 258 3.86 -17.68 -20.25
CA ASN A 258 3.02 -16.51 -20.53
C ASN A 258 3.85 -15.37 -21.12
N ALA A 259 4.21 -15.51 -22.41
CA ALA A 259 5.06 -14.56 -23.12
C ALA A 259 4.43 -13.14 -23.15
N ALA A 260 3.10 -13.04 -23.33
CA ALA A 260 2.41 -11.76 -23.41
C ALA A 260 2.49 -10.98 -22.09
N LEU A 261 2.25 -11.64 -20.96
CA LEU A 261 2.37 -11.03 -19.63
C LEU A 261 3.81 -10.62 -19.35
N TYR A 262 4.77 -11.51 -19.63
CA TYR A 262 6.19 -11.22 -19.44
C TYR A 262 6.62 -10.00 -20.27
N GLN A 263 6.28 -9.95 -21.55
CA GLN A 263 6.61 -8.83 -22.44
C GLN A 263 5.98 -7.52 -21.95
N ARG A 264 4.72 -7.54 -21.53
CA ARG A 264 4.02 -6.37 -20.99
C ARG A 264 4.73 -5.80 -19.76
N LEU A 265 5.11 -6.65 -18.80
CA LEU A 265 5.83 -6.20 -17.61
C LEU A 265 7.27 -5.78 -17.92
N ALA A 266 7.97 -6.49 -18.79
CA ALA A 266 9.36 -6.20 -19.14
C ALA A 266 9.54 -5.08 -20.20
N ASP A 267 8.46 -4.49 -20.69
CA ASP A 267 8.46 -3.47 -21.76
C ASP A 267 9.31 -2.22 -21.42
N TYR A 268 9.41 -1.86 -20.12
CA TYR A 268 10.28 -0.77 -19.65
C TYR A 268 11.76 -0.96 -20.07
N GLN A 269 12.21 -2.17 -20.36
CA GLN A 269 13.59 -2.45 -20.79
C GLN A 269 13.87 -1.89 -22.16
N TYR A 270 12.86 -1.81 -23.02
CA TYR A 270 12.95 -1.41 -24.42
C TYR A 270 12.35 -0.02 -24.67
N HIS A 271 11.32 0.35 -23.91
CA HIS A 271 10.59 1.59 -24.07
C HIS A 271 10.51 2.36 -22.74
N PRO A 272 11.63 2.95 -22.28
CA PRO A 272 11.64 3.73 -21.03
C PRO A 272 10.75 4.98 -21.15
N ARG A 273 10.09 5.35 -20.06
CA ARG A 273 9.15 6.48 -19.98
C ARG A 273 9.56 7.59 -19.03
N MET A 274 10.58 7.36 -18.18
CA MET A 274 10.95 8.32 -17.12
C MET A 274 11.21 9.72 -17.66
N ASP A 275 11.92 9.87 -18.77
CA ASP A 275 12.19 11.18 -19.36
C ASP A 275 10.94 11.86 -19.90
N THR A 276 9.96 11.11 -20.41
CA THR A 276 8.65 11.63 -20.82
C THR A 276 7.87 12.08 -19.60
N TRP A 277 7.78 11.23 -18.56
CA TRP A 277 7.06 11.54 -17.35
C TRP A 277 7.61 12.76 -16.61
N ARG A 278 8.94 12.94 -16.60
CA ARG A 278 9.56 14.12 -16.00
C ARG A 278 9.12 15.45 -16.66
N ARG A 279 8.77 15.43 -17.95
CA ARG A 279 8.25 16.61 -18.67
C ARG A 279 6.76 16.86 -18.40
N GLU A 280 6.04 15.84 -17.96
CA GLU A 280 4.59 15.86 -17.70
C GLU A 280 4.25 16.01 -16.21
N LEU A 281 5.23 16.35 -15.36
CA LEU A 281 5.02 16.51 -13.92
C LEU A 281 4.19 17.75 -13.60
N ILE A 282 3.25 17.61 -12.70
CA ILE A 282 2.50 18.70 -12.08
C ILE A 282 3.34 19.23 -10.92
N TRP A 283 3.77 20.49 -11.00
CA TRP A 283 4.61 21.10 -9.97
C TRP A 283 3.79 21.88 -8.96
N ALA A 284 3.85 21.47 -7.70
CA ALA A 284 2.97 22.00 -6.64
C ALA A 284 3.65 22.05 -5.27
N TRP A 285 3.11 22.87 -4.37
CA TRP A 285 3.41 22.82 -2.95
C TRP A 285 2.85 21.53 -2.36
N ASN A 286 3.52 21.01 -1.36
CA ASN A 286 3.18 19.71 -0.79
C ASN A 286 3.69 19.57 0.63
N GLN A 287 3.19 18.52 1.30
CA GLN A 287 3.67 18.07 2.59
C GLN A 287 3.63 16.53 2.61
N ALA A 288 4.76 15.90 2.91
CA ALA A 288 4.77 14.48 3.25
C ALA A 288 4.27 14.31 4.68
N LEU A 289 3.36 13.35 4.89
CA LEU A 289 2.72 13.06 6.16
C LEU A 289 2.96 11.60 6.51
N TRP A 290 3.32 11.31 7.75
CA TRP A 290 3.51 9.94 8.20
C TRP A 290 3.29 9.78 9.70
N ASP A 291 2.92 8.59 10.11
CA ASP A 291 2.89 8.21 11.52
C ASP A 291 4.31 7.99 12.05
N SER A 292 4.55 8.31 13.31
CA SER A 292 5.79 7.94 13.96
C SER A 292 5.91 6.41 14.09
N PRO A 293 7.10 5.80 13.89
CA PRO A 293 7.29 4.37 14.11
C PRO A 293 6.92 3.94 15.54
N SER A 294 7.00 4.82 16.53
CA SER A 294 6.62 4.52 17.92
C SER A 294 5.12 4.43 18.15
N LYS A 295 4.26 4.82 17.19
CA LYS A 295 2.80 4.64 17.26
C LYS A 295 2.41 3.20 17.62
N VAL A 296 3.09 2.20 17.06
CA VAL A 296 2.80 0.78 17.32
C VAL A 296 3.11 0.32 18.74
N LEU A 297 3.82 1.12 19.53
CA LEU A 297 4.16 0.82 20.94
C LEU A 297 3.06 1.26 21.93
N ALA A 298 2.09 2.04 21.49
CA ALA A 298 1.02 2.50 22.37
C ALA A 298 0.27 1.31 22.98
N GLN A 299 0.04 1.29 24.28
CA GLN A 299 -0.74 0.22 24.93
C GLN A 299 -2.24 0.46 24.75
N ASP A 300 -2.65 1.70 24.90
CA ASP A 300 -4.00 2.21 24.67
C ASP A 300 -4.03 3.10 23.42
N GLU A 301 -4.74 4.23 23.46
CA GLU A 301 -4.75 5.19 22.36
C GLU A 301 -3.35 5.82 22.20
N PRO A 302 -2.81 5.89 20.97
CA PRO A 302 -1.51 6.50 20.73
C PRO A 302 -1.57 8.03 20.94
N ASP A 303 -0.43 8.60 21.35
CA ASP A 303 -0.28 10.06 21.46
C ASP A 303 -0.63 10.72 20.11
N PRO A 304 -1.56 11.69 20.07
CA PRO A 304 -1.94 12.39 18.83
C PRO A 304 -0.75 12.97 18.05
N ARG A 305 0.34 13.35 18.72
CA ARG A 305 1.55 13.88 18.08
C ARG A 305 2.29 12.87 17.22
N LEU A 306 1.98 11.58 17.39
CA LEU A 306 2.58 10.48 16.60
C LEU A 306 1.78 10.17 15.34
N LEU A 307 0.59 10.80 15.15
CA LEU A 307 -0.38 10.39 14.15
C LEU A 307 -0.29 11.22 12.86
N LEU A 308 -0.38 10.54 11.74
CA LEU A 308 -0.61 11.14 10.43
C LEU A 308 -1.93 11.94 10.42
N THR A 309 -2.97 11.43 11.06
CA THR A 309 -4.28 12.09 11.13
C THR A 309 -4.24 13.45 11.83
N THR A 310 -3.38 13.64 12.83
CA THR A 310 -3.15 14.94 13.45
C THR A 310 -2.53 15.92 12.46
N GLN A 311 -1.59 15.47 11.62
CA GLN A 311 -0.99 16.30 10.58
C GLN A 311 -1.98 16.62 9.46
N LEU A 312 -2.94 15.73 9.17
CA LEU A 312 -4.00 15.93 8.18
C LEU A 312 -5.17 16.78 8.72
N SER A 313 -5.33 16.88 10.04
CA SER A 313 -6.44 17.59 10.69
C SER A 313 -6.66 19.03 10.21
N PRO A 314 -5.62 19.86 9.97
CA PRO A 314 -5.84 21.23 9.49
C PRO A 314 -6.59 21.29 8.14
N VAL A 315 -6.29 20.41 7.21
CA VAL A 315 -6.99 20.37 5.92
C VAL A 315 -8.40 19.78 6.07
N LEU A 316 -8.57 18.74 6.88
CA LEU A 316 -9.89 18.17 7.19
C LEU A 316 -10.84 19.20 7.82
N THR A 317 -10.35 20.02 8.75
CA THR A 317 -11.16 21.03 9.41
C THR A 317 -11.48 22.24 8.52
N SER A 318 -10.64 22.54 7.53
CA SER A 318 -10.82 23.68 6.61
C SER A 318 -11.76 23.38 5.43
N VAL A 319 -12.16 22.13 5.22
CA VAL A 319 -13.06 21.77 4.12
C VAL A 319 -14.39 22.51 4.23
N HIS A 320 -14.83 23.14 3.13
CA HIS A 320 -16.04 23.99 3.13
C HIS A 320 -16.96 23.80 1.91
N SER A 321 -16.50 23.10 0.84
CA SER A 321 -17.31 22.90 -0.37
C SER A 321 -17.43 21.44 -0.79
N GLU A 322 -16.33 20.71 -0.89
CA GLU A 322 -16.35 19.31 -1.34
C GLU A 322 -15.31 18.45 -0.60
N LEU A 323 -15.75 17.34 -0.04
CA LEU A 323 -14.89 16.26 0.44
C LEU A 323 -15.20 15.00 -0.34
N MET A 324 -14.26 14.55 -1.17
CA MET A 324 -14.39 13.29 -1.89
C MET A 324 -13.32 12.32 -1.39
N MET A 325 -13.72 11.10 -1.06
CA MET A 325 -12.85 10.10 -0.47
C MET A 325 -12.88 8.81 -1.28
N ILE A 326 -11.73 8.22 -1.47
CA ILE A 326 -11.55 6.84 -1.95
C ILE A 326 -10.88 6.08 -0.82
N SER A 327 -11.54 5.07 -0.28
CA SER A 327 -10.99 4.25 0.80
C SER A 327 -11.39 2.79 0.59
N ALA A 328 -10.39 1.95 0.32
CA ALA A 328 -10.60 0.51 0.14
C ALA A 328 -11.28 -0.13 1.34
N TYR A 329 -10.82 0.24 2.53
CA TYR A 329 -11.40 -0.09 3.81
C TYR A 329 -11.94 1.18 4.45
N PHE A 330 -13.24 1.21 4.67
CA PHE A 330 -13.92 2.34 5.26
C PHE A 330 -14.72 1.88 6.47
N VAL A 331 -14.29 2.29 7.65
CA VAL A 331 -15.01 2.09 8.91
C VAL A 331 -14.90 3.39 9.69
N PRO A 332 -15.89 4.29 9.59
CA PRO A 332 -15.76 5.64 10.17
C PRO A 332 -15.66 5.63 11.69
N GLY A 333 -16.21 4.62 12.34
CA GLY A 333 -16.42 4.66 13.76
C GLY A 333 -17.30 5.85 14.17
N GLN A 334 -17.52 6.05 15.46
CA GLN A 334 -18.31 7.18 15.93
C GLN A 334 -17.63 8.55 15.62
N PRO A 335 -16.31 8.72 15.79
CA PRO A 335 -15.66 10.00 15.47
C PRO A 335 -15.75 10.36 13.99
N GLY A 336 -15.53 9.40 13.09
CA GLY A 336 -15.63 9.62 11.65
C GLY A 336 -17.06 9.89 11.21
N LEU A 337 -18.06 9.18 11.79
CA LEU A 337 -19.47 9.48 11.55
C LEU A 337 -19.80 10.94 11.89
N VAL A 338 -19.48 11.38 13.11
CA VAL A 338 -19.72 12.76 13.56
C VAL A 338 -19.03 13.79 12.66
N TYR A 339 -17.79 13.52 12.25
CA TYR A 339 -17.07 14.40 11.34
C TYR A 339 -17.76 14.50 9.97
N LEU A 340 -18.07 13.38 9.32
CA LEU A 340 -18.63 13.35 7.96
C LEU A 340 -20.04 13.93 7.91
N THR A 341 -20.90 13.57 8.87
CA THR A 341 -22.26 14.12 8.95
C THR A 341 -22.23 15.61 9.28
N GLY A 342 -21.36 16.05 10.21
CA GLY A 342 -21.19 17.45 10.53
C GLY A 342 -20.70 18.30 9.34
N ARG A 343 -19.84 17.76 8.46
CA ARG A 343 -19.47 18.46 7.21
C ARG A 343 -20.65 18.54 6.25
N ALA A 344 -21.39 17.43 6.05
CA ALA A 344 -22.56 17.41 5.20
C ALA A 344 -23.66 18.35 5.69
N ASP A 345 -23.97 18.38 6.98
CA ASP A 345 -24.92 19.31 7.61
C ASP A 345 -24.51 20.77 7.47
N ALA A 346 -23.18 21.04 7.40
CA ALA A 346 -22.63 22.36 7.12
C ALA A 346 -22.66 22.74 5.63
N GLY A 347 -23.23 21.90 4.76
CA GLY A 347 -23.39 22.15 3.32
C GLY A 347 -22.22 21.69 2.46
N VAL A 348 -21.25 20.97 3.03
CA VAL A 348 -20.15 20.36 2.25
C VAL A 348 -20.66 19.16 1.46
N SER A 349 -20.35 19.08 0.16
CA SER A 349 -20.64 17.89 -0.64
C SER A 349 -19.69 16.76 -0.24
N VAL A 350 -20.16 15.81 0.58
CA VAL A 350 -19.36 14.66 1.02
C VAL A 350 -19.71 13.44 0.17
N SER A 351 -18.69 12.81 -0.44
CA SER A 351 -18.85 11.57 -1.23
C SER A 351 -17.73 10.58 -0.93
N LEU A 352 -18.09 9.30 -0.93
CA LEU A 352 -17.19 8.19 -0.63
C LEU A 352 -17.31 7.09 -1.67
N LEU A 353 -16.16 6.63 -2.18
CA LEU A 353 -16.03 5.39 -2.93
C LEU A 353 -15.31 4.34 -2.07
N THR A 354 -15.97 3.19 -1.84
CA THR A 354 -15.42 2.05 -1.11
C THR A 354 -15.78 0.74 -1.81
N ASN A 355 -15.37 -0.42 -1.25
CA ASN A 355 -15.76 -1.72 -1.77
C ASN A 355 -17.19 -2.10 -1.37
N SER A 356 -17.95 -2.70 -2.27
CA SER A 356 -19.17 -3.45 -1.92
C SER A 356 -18.82 -4.72 -1.14
N LEU A 357 -19.83 -5.33 -0.51
CA LEU A 357 -19.67 -6.63 0.16
C LEU A 357 -19.19 -7.73 -0.79
N GLU A 358 -19.57 -7.67 -2.06
CA GLU A 358 -19.15 -8.66 -3.06
C GLU A 358 -17.72 -8.47 -3.56
N ALA A 359 -17.24 -7.21 -3.60
CA ALA A 359 -15.94 -6.85 -4.16
C ALA A 359 -14.81 -6.86 -3.10
N THR A 360 -15.12 -6.57 -1.83
CA THR A 360 -14.09 -6.51 -0.78
C THR A 360 -13.34 -7.83 -0.64
N ASP A 361 -12.03 -7.77 -0.47
CA ASP A 361 -11.18 -8.90 -0.10
C ASP A 361 -11.32 -9.28 1.39
N VAL A 362 -11.77 -8.33 2.25
CA VAL A 362 -11.96 -8.53 3.69
C VAL A 362 -13.41 -8.25 4.11
N PRO A 363 -14.34 -9.24 4.03
CA PRO A 363 -15.75 -9.04 4.40
C PRO A 363 -15.99 -8.54 5.83
N ALA A 364 -15.06 -8.82 6.75
CA ALA A 364 -15.11 -8.33 8.12
C ALA A 364 -15.09 -6.79 8.20
N VAL A 365 -14.23 -6.13 7.41
CA VAL A 365 -14.16 -4.66 7.34
C VAL A 365 -15.49 -4.07 6.85
N HIS A 366 -16.09 -4.70 5.84
CA HIS A 366 -17.40 -4.29 5.36
C HIS A 366 -18.49 -4.43 6.44
N GLY A 367 -18.39 -5.44 7.32
CA GLY A 367 -19.24 -5.59 8.50
C GLY A 367 -19.11 -4.44 9.50
N GLY A 368 -17.94 -3.84 9.63
CA GLY A 368 -17.69 -2.62 10.42
C GLY A 368 -18.29 -1.36 9.79
N TYR A 369 -18.31 -1.26 8.46
CA TYR A 369 -18.88 -0.13 7.71
C TYR A 369 -20.41 -0.14 7.67
N ALA A 370 -21.01 -1.29 7.37
CA ALA A 370 -22.44 -1.42 7.07
C ALA A 370 -23.39 -0.76 8.08
N PRO A 371 -23.12 -0.76 9.41
CA PRO A 371 -23.98 -0.08 10.39
C PRO A 371 -24.10 1.43 10.23
N TYR A 372 -23.12 2.08 9.62
CA TYR A 372 -23.05 3.54 9.49
C TYR A 372 -23.76 4.09 8.26
N ARG A 373 -24.09 3.24 7.27
CA ARG A 373 -24.68 3.68 5.98
C ARG A 373 -25.92 4.54 6.16
N LYS A 374 -26.88 4.06 6.98
CA LYS A 374 -28.15 4.77 7.16
C LYS A 374 -27.95 6.18 7.69
N ALA A 375 -27.19 6.32 8.77
CA ALA A 375 -26.90 7.62 9.36
C ALA A 375 -26.14 8.55 8.41
N LEU A 376 -25.16 8.03 7.65
CA LEU A 376 -24.44 8.81 6.64
C LEU A 376 -25.39 9.34 5.55
N LEU A 377 -26.28 8.49 5.04
CA LEU A 377 -27.25 8.84 4.00
C LEU A 377 -28.33 9.82 4.50
N GLU A 378 -28.80 9.66 5.74
CA GLU A 378 -29.76 10.58 6.37
C GLU A 378 -29.22 12.01 6.46
N HIS A 379 -27.91 12.20 6.61
CA HIS A 379 -27.23 13.50 6.59
C HIS A 379 -26.72 13.93 5.21
N GLY A 380 -27.09 13.22 4.12
CA GLY A 380 -26.77 13.61 2.75
C GLY A 380 -25.36 13.23 2.26
N VAL A 381 -24.62 12.41 3.01
CA VAL A 381 -23.36 11.83 2.53
C VAL A 381 -23.65 10.85 1.40
N LYS A 382 -22.96 10.99 0.27
CA LYS A 382 -23.13 10.11 -0.90
C LYS A 382 -22.19 8.92 -0.80
N LEU A 383 -22.73 7.73 -0.90
CA LEU A 383 -21.99 6.48 -0.83
C LEU A 383 -21.99 5.77 -2.18
N TYR A 384 -20.82 5.26 -2.55
CA TYR A 384 -20.63 4.46 -3.75
C TYR A 384 -19.83 3.22 -3.38
N GLU A 385 -20.39 2.04 -3.69
CA GLU A 385 -19.80 0.75 -3.36
C GLU A 385 -19.37 0.06 -4.66
N LEU A 386 -18.07 0.00 -4.92
CA LEU A 386 -17.53 -0.60 -6.14
C LEU A 386 -18.02 -2.03 -6.29
N ARG A 387 -18.57 -2.35 -7.46
CA ARG A 387 -19.02 -3.69 -7.83
C ARG A 387 -17.83 -4.60 -8.11
N ARG A 388 -18.03 -5.89 -7.90
CA ARG A 388 -17.11 -6.91 -8.39
C ARG A 388 -17.17 -6.92 -9.92
N GLN A 389 -16.12 -6.48 -10.59
CA GLN A 389 -16.03 -6.51 -12.03
C GLN A 389 -15.46 -7.85 -12.47
N PRO A 390 -16.22 -8.68 -13.21
CA PRO A 390 -15.64 -9.80 -13.94
C PRO A 390 -14.68 -9.20 -14.97
N GLY A 391 -13.45 -9.70 -15.05
CA GLY A 391 -12.42 -9.13 -15.89
C GLY A 391 -12.87 -8.92 -17.32
N ASP A 392 -12.82 -7.68 -17.76
CA ASP A 392 -13.30 -7.29 -19.09
C ASP A 392 -12.38 -7.82 -20.18
N ARG A 393 -13.00 -8.39 -21.23
CA ARG A 393 -12.33 -8.97 -22.39
C ARG A 393 -11.99 -7.94 -23.47
N SER A 394 -12.37 -6.67 -23.33
CA SER A 394 -12.37 -5.70 -24.44
C SER A 394 -11.75 -4.32 -24.17
N GLY A 395 -11.10 -4.06 -23.06
CA GLY A 395 -10.67 -2.71 -22.70
C GLY A 395 -9.31 -2.27 -23.23
N SER A 396 -9.28 -1.52 -24.33
CA SER A 396 -8.15 -0.70 -24.76
C SER A 396 -8.35 0.75 -24.28
N GLY A 397 -7.83 1.11 -23.10
CA GLY A 397 -7.87 2.50 -22.59
C GLY A 397 -7.20 2.66 -21.23
N PRO A 398 -6.76 3.87 -20.86
CA PRO A 398 -6.20 4.16 -19.55
C PRO A 398 -7.31 4.33 -18.52
N HIS A 399 -7.86 3.23 -18.04
CA HIS A 399 -8.90 3.25 -17.01
C HIS A 399 -8.38 2.68 -15.70
N LEU A 400 -8.58 3.41 -14.60
CA LEU A 400 -8.24 3.00 -13.24
C LEU A 400 -8.89 1.65 -12.87
N PHE A 401 -10.10 1.41 -13.37
CA PHE A 401 -10.95 0.28 -13.01
C PHE A 401 -10.89 -0.91 -13.99
N HIS A 402 -9.98 -0.86 -14.96
CA HIS A 402 -9.72 -1.98 -15.86
C HIS A 402 -8.38 -2.62 -15.48
N SER A 403 -8.42 -3.74 -14.80
CA SER A 403 -7.23 -4.58 -14.65
C SER A 403 -6.89 -5.15 -16.02
N GLY A 404 -5.75 -4.74 -16.59
CA GLY A 404 -5.29 -5.21 -17.90
C GLY A 404 -4.91 -6.69 -17.95
N SER A 405 -5.68 -7.55 -17.29
CA SER A 405 -5.52 -9.00 -17.31
C SER A 405 -6.24 -9.59 -18.52
N SER A 406 -5.55 -10.36 -19.31
CA SER A 406 -6.05 -10.96 -20.55
C SER A 406 -7.09 -12.07 -20.33
N LYS A 407 -7.51 -12.39 -19.12
CA LYS A 407 -8.52 -13.40 -18.79
C LYS A 407 -9.21 -13.06 -17.47
N GLY A 408 -10.30 -12.29 -17.55
CA GLY A 408 -11.39 -12.37 -16.59
C GLY A 408 -11.06 -12.38 -15.09
N SER A 409 -10.03 -11.64 -14.61
CA SER A 409 -9.77 -11.53 -13.17
C SER A 409 -10.73 -10.54 -12.52
N ASP A 410 -11.20 -10.88 -11.32
CA ASP A 410 -11.99 -9.98 -10.50
C ASP A 410 -11.19 -8.72 -10.12
N SER A 411 -11.88 -7.61 -9.88
CA SER A 411 -11.28 -6.36 -9.42
C SER A 411 -11.80 -6.00 -8.03
N SER A 412 -10.89 -5.57 -7.15
CA SER A 412 -11.21 -5.01 -5.83
C SER A 412 -10.51 -3.67 -5.67
N LEU A 413 -11.20 -2.71 -5.06
CA LEU A 413 -10.62 -1.41 -4.74
C LEU A 413 -9.56 -1.55 -3.65
N HIS A 414 -8.38 -0.96 -3.87
CA HIS A 414 -7.34 -0.86 -2.85
C HIS A 414 -6.78 0.57 -2.71
N SER A 415 -7.31 1.53 -3.48
CA SER A 415 -6.89 2.94 -3.47
C SER A 415 -7.24 3.65 -2.17
N LYS A 416 -6.38 4.59 -1.76
CA LYS A 416 -6.58 5.49 -0.62
C LYS A 416 -6.19 6.90 -1.04
N ALA A 417 -7.22 7.73 -1.27
CA ALA A 417 -7.04 9.12 -1.66
C ALA A 417 -8.18 9.99 -1.11
N MET A 418 -7.89 11.26 -0.90
CA MET A 418 -8.88 12.26 -0.49
C MET A 418 -8.69 13.54 -1.29
N ILE A 419 -9.78 14.17 -1.68
CA ILE A 419 -9.82 15.44 -2.38
C ILE A 419 -10.55 16.45 -1.49
N PHE A 420 -9.93 17.61 -1.28
CA PHE A 420 -10.43 18.68 -0.43
C PHE A 420 -10.70 19.92 -1.28
N ASP A 421 -11.95 20.32 -1.37
CA ASP A 421 -12.43 21.53 -2.06
C ASP A 421 -11.96 21.67 -3.52
N ARG A 422 -11.61 20.58 -4.20
CA ARG A 422 -10.98 20.51 -5.53
C ARG A 422 -9.67 21.30 -5.62
N GLN A 423 -9.05 21.59 -4.47
CA GLN A 423 -7.80 22.36 -4.38
C GLN A 423 -6.63 21.47 -3.98
N LYS A 424 -6.87 20.51 -3.11
CA LYS A 424 -5.83 19.65 -2.55
C LYS A 424 -6.19 18.19 -2.73
N ALA A 425 -5.15 17.36 -2.91
CA ALA A 425 -5.29 15.91 -2.91
C ALA A 425 -4.31 15.28 -1.90
N PHE A 426 -4.80 14.31 -1.14
CA PHE A 426 -3.97 13.40 -0.34
C PHE A 426 -3.94 12.04 -1.03
N ILE A 427 -2.75 11.45 -1.17
CA ILE A 427 -2.54 10.11 -1.73
C ILE A 427 -1.53 9.38 -0.85
N GLY A 428 -1.85 8.16 -0.45
CA GLY A 428 -0.97 7.39 0.43
C GLY A 428 -1.47 6.01 0.76
N SER A 429 -1.06 5.51 1.92
CA SER A 429 -1.44 4.18 2.41
C SER A 429 -2.61 4.19 3.40
N PHE A 430 -3.06 5.37 3.85
CA PHE A 430 -4.04 5.56 4.91
C PHE A 430 -5.47 5.24 4.46
N ASN A 431 -6.09 4.21 5.06
CA ASN A 431 -7.52 3.95 4.97
C ASN A 431 -8.29 4.75 6.04
N PHE A 432 -9.55 5.06 5.76
CA PHE A 432 -10.41 5.71 6.74
C PHE A 432 -11.07 4.66 7.66
N ASP A 433 -10.25 4.06 8.52
CA ASP A 433 -10.65 3.03 9.48
C ASP A 433 -9.90 3.16 10.81
N PRO A 434 -10.41 2.58 11.93
CA PRO A 434 -9.78 2.69 13.24
C PRO A 434 -8.39 2.05 13.29
N ARG A 435 -8.12 1.03 12.49
CA ARG A 435 -6.82 0.38 12.46
C ARG A 435 -5.75 1.28 11.87
N SER A 436 -6.05 1.97 10.78
CA SER A 436 -5.14 2.98 10.19
C SER A 436 -4.98 4.20 11.09
N VAL A 437 -6.06 4.63 11.78
CA VAL A 437 -5.99 5.76 12.71
C VAL A 437 -5.17 5.43 13.95
N LEU A 438 -5.38 4.26 14.58
CA LEU A 438 -4.89 3.98 15.94
C LEU A 438 -3.68 3.03 15.98
N TRP A 439 -3.58 2.07 15.05
CA TRP A 439 -2.69 0.93 15.22
C TRP A 439 -1.62 0.77 14.17
N ASN A 440 -1.98 0.86 12.89
CA ASN A 440 -1.02 0.78 11.81
C ASN A 440 -0.29 2.11 11.62
N THR A 441 0.96 2.03 11.18
CA THR A 441 1.62 3.23 10.69
C THR A 441 1.37 3.40 9.20
N GLU A 442 1.19 4.66 8.79
CA GLU A 442 0.83 5.05 7.43
C GLU A 442 1.76 6.15 6.91
N VAL A 443 1.77 6.34 5.59
CA VAL A 443 2.50 7.41 4.91
C VAL A 443 1.68 7.91 3.72
N GLY A 444 1.79 9.21 3.43
CA GLY A 444 1.17 9.80 2.25
C GLY A 444 1.69 11.20 1.97
N VAL A 445 1.19 11.80 0.92
CA VAL A 445 1.54 13.16 0.52
C VAL A 445 0.27 13.96 0.28
N LEU A 446 0.19 15.11 0.92
CA LEU A 446 -0.81 16.13 0.66
C LEU A 446 -0.22 17.10 -0.36
N VAL A 447 -0.89 17.27 -1.48
CA VAL A 447 -0.47 18.15 -2.59
C VAL A 447 -1.48 19.27 -2.76
N ASP A 448 -1.00 20.50 -2.78
CA ASP A 448 -1.80 21.72 -3.02
C ASP A 448 -1.78 22.04 -4.53
N SER A 449 -2.69 21.39 -5.27
CA SER A 449 -2.80 21.51 -6.72
C SER A 449 -4.21 21.20 -7.19
N PRO A 450 -4.95 22.20 -7.68
CA PRO A 450 -6.26 21.97 -8.31
C PRO A 450 -6.20 21.00 -9.49
N GLU A 451 -5.13 21.04 -10.28
CA GLU A 451 -4.94 20.14 -11.41
C GLU A 451 -4.81 18.68 -10.96
N LEU A 452 -3.96 18.39 -9.96
CA LEU A 452 -3.82 17.04 -9.43
C LEU A 452 -5.10 16.58 -8.72
N ALA A 453 -5.75 17.48 -7.98
CA ALA A 453 -7.02 17.20 -7.30
C ALA A 453 -8.10 16.82 -8.31
N GLU A 454 -8.21 17.51 -9.46
CA GLU A 454 -9.15 17.19 -10.52
C GLU A 454 -8.82 15.86 -11.23
N HIS A 455 -7.53 15.53 -11.41
CA HIS A 455 -7.14 14.23 -11.93
C HIS A 455 -7.58 13.09 -11.00
N VAL A 456 -7.33 13.20 -9.68
CA VAL A 456 -7.79 12.19 -8.70
C VAL A 456 -9.32 12.15 -8.65
N ARG A 457 -9.97 13.32 -8.70
CA ARG A 457 -11.43 13.42 -8.72
C ARG A 457 -12.05 12.74 -9.94
N THR A 458 -11.46 12.92 -11.11
CA THR A 458 -11.88 12.25 -12.34
C THR A 458 -11.82 10.73 -12.20
N LEU A 459 -10.74 10.20 -11.60
CA LEU A 459 -10.62 8.77 -11.32
C LEU A 459 -11.70 8.29 -10.33
N ALA A 460 -11.95 9.06 -9.27
CA ALA A 460 -13.01 8.74 -8.31
C ALA A 460 -14.38 8.69 -8.97
N LEU A 461 -14.74 9.70 -9.78
CA LEU A 461 -16.01 9.77 -10.50
C LEU A 461 -16.18 8.63 -11.50
N GLN A 462 -15.11 8.19 -12.17
CA GLN A 462 -15.16 6.99 -13.01
C GLN A 462 -15.55 5.76 -12.19
N GLY A 463 -14.94 5.57 -11.01
CA GLY A 463 -15.29 4.47 -10.11
C GLY A 463 -16.71 4.58 -9.54
N MET A 464 -17.20 5.78 -9.33
CA MET A 464 -18.57 6.06 -8.85
C MET A 464 -19.64 5.93 -9.95
N ALA A 465 -19.25 5.69 -11.21
CA ALA A 465 -20.21 5.54 -12.30
C ALA A 465 -21.21 4.40 -12.02
N PRO A 466 -22.49 4.57 -12.38
CA PRO A 466 -23.55 3.59 -12.05
C PRO A 466 -23.28 2.18 -12.61
N ALA A 467 -22.54 2.07 -13.71
CA ALA A 467 -22.14 0.78 -14.28
C ALA A 467 -21.04 0.07 -13.46
N LEU A 468 -20.25 0.81 -12.66
CA LEU A 468 -19.13 0.28 -11.91
C LEU A 468 -19.40 0.16 -10.41
N SER A 469 -20.36 0.92 -9.90
CA SER A 469 -20.68 0.96 -8.46
C SER A 469 -22.17 0.82 -8.20
N TYR A 470 -22.48 0.29 -7.03
CA TYR A 470 -23.78 0.46 -6.41
C TYR A 470 -23.79 1.82 -5.69
N GLU A 471 -24.88 2.55 -5.83
CA GLU A 471 -25.18 3.74 -5.03
C GLU A 471 -26.22 3.36 -3.97
N PRO A 472 -25.83 3.18 -2.69
CA PRO A 472 -26.77 3.03 -1.59
C PRO A 472 -27.64 4.29 -1.44
N ARG A 473 -28.95 4.12 -1.35
CA ARG A 473 -29.93 5.19 -1.15
C ARG A 473 -30.96 4.80 -0.11
N LEU A 474 -31.67 5.77 0.43
CA LEU A 474 -32.85 5.55 1.27
C LEU A 474 -34.12 5.77 0.46
N GLU A 475 -34.95 4.74 0.33
CA GLU A 475 -36.29 4.81 -0.23
C GLU A 475 -37.31 4.44 0.87
N ALA A 476 -38.20 5.36 1.22
CA ALA A 476 -39.13 5.21 2.34
C ALA A 476 -38.45 4.77 3.68
N GLY A 477 -37.21 5.21 3.91
CA GLY A 477 -36.42 4.87 5.10
C GLY A 477 -35.70 3.53 5.06
N GLU A 478 -35.86 2.76 3.98
CA GLU A 478 -35.16 1.48 3.75
C GLU A 478 -33.98 1.64 2.81
N LEU A 479 -32.92 0.84 3.02
CA LEU A 479 -31.74 0.84 2.17
C LEU A 479 -32.00 0.08 0.86
N VAL A 480 -31.69 0.76 -0.25
CA VAL A 480 -31.66 0.17 -1.60
C VAL A 480 -30.31 0.43 -2.25
N TRP A 481 -29.92 -0.39 -3.21
CA TRP A 481 -28.68 -0.25 -4.00
C TRP A 481 -29.06 -0.02 -5.46
N VAL A 482 -28.72 1.15 -5.98
CA VAL A 482 -28.99 1.53 -7.37
C VAL A 482 -27.75 1.30 -8.20
N THR A 483 -27.90 0.67 -9.36
CA THR A 483 -26.81 0.42 -10.32
C THR A 483 -27.35 0.42 -11.75
N GLU A 484 -26.45 0.36 -12.72
CA GLU A 484 -26.80 0.31 -14.14
C GLU A 484 -26.15 -0.91 -14.79
N ASP A 485 -26.94 -1.68 -15.54
CA ASP A 485 -26.46 -2.76 -16.40
C ASP A 485 -27.01 -2.57 -17.81
N ASN A 486 -26.12 -2.53 -18.81
CA ASN A 486 -26.50 -2.36 -20.23
C ASN A 486 -27.42 -1.16 -20.49
N GLY A 487 -27.23 -0.05 -19.80
CA GLY A 487 -28.03 1.17 -19.94
C GLY A 487 -29.39 1.12 -19.21
N GLN A 488 -29.65 0.08 -18.41
CA GLN A 488 -30.87 -0.03 -17.60
C GLN A 488 -30.55 0.13 -16.12
N ILE A 489 -31.33 0.94 -15.43
CA ILE A 489 -31.19 1.16 -13.98
C ILE A 489 -31.87 -0.01 -13.25
N HIS A 490 -31.16 -0.57 -12.30
CA HIS A 490 -31.62 -1.63 -11.41
C HIS A 490 -31.61 -1.14 -9.98
N VAL A 491 -32.70 -1.38 -9.26
CA VAL A 491 -32.84 -1.11 -7.83
C VAL A 491 -32.88 -2.45 -7.09
N LEU A 492 -31.93 -2.67 -6.21
CA LEU A 492 -31.80 -3.88 -5.42
C LEU A 492 -32.22 -3.59 -3.97
N HIS A 493 -33.23 -4.32 -3.49
CA HIS A 493 -33.73 -4.23 -2.09
C HIS A 493 -32.97 -5.11 -1.10
N ARG A 494 -31.91 -5.74 -1.56
CA ARG A 494 -31.03 -6.58 -0.74
C ARG A 494 -29.58 -6.31 -1.11
N GLU A 495 -28.72 -6.19 -0.11
CA GLU A 495 -27.29 -5.97 -0.31
C GLU A 495 -26.66 -7.04 -1.22
N PRO A 496 -25.94 -6.63 -2.29
CA PRO A 496 -25.21 -7.53 -3.16
C PRO A 496 -24.11 -8.30 -2.43
N GLY A 497 -23.96 -9.59 -2.73
CA GLY A 497 -22.94 -10.43 -2.14
C GLY A 497 -23.47 -11.82 -1.76
N SER A 498 -22.55 -12.79 -1.58
CA SER A 498 -22.90 -14.16 -1.21
C SER A 498 -23.38 -14.24 0.26
N TRP A 499 -24.16 -15.26 0.56
CA TRP A 499 -24.68 -15.48 1.91
C TRP A 499 -23.54 -15.69 2.95
N TRP A 500 -22.44 -16.32 2.57
CA TRP A 500 -21.26 -16.48 3.41
C TRP A 500 -20.59 -15.15 3.76
N ARG A 501 -20.47 -14.24 2.81
CA ARG A 501 -19.94 -12.90 3.03
C ARG A 501 -20.82 -12.11 3.99
N ARG A 502 -22.15 -12.23 3.87
CA ARG A 502 -23.11 -11.61 4.80
C ARG A 502 -22.99 -12.17 6.22
N ILE A 503 -22.81 -13.50 6.37
CA ILE A 503 -22.59 -14.11 7.70
C ILE A 503 -21.30 -13.59 8.32
N ASN A 504 -20.20 -13.56 7.59
CA ASN A 504 -18.92 -13.05 8.10
C ASN A 504 -19.03 -11.58 8.52
N ALA A 505 -19.63 -10.73 7.71
CA ALA A 505 -19.88 -9.33 8.05
C ALA A 505 -20.79 -9.19 9.28
N TRP A 506 -21.82 -10.01 9.41
CA TRP A 506 -22.73 -10.02 10.55
C TRP A 506 -22.04 -10.49 11.86
N LEU A 507 -21.21 -11.53 11.79
CA LEU A 507 -20.42 -11.99 12.94
C LEU A 507 -19.50 -10.90 13.47
N THR A 508 -18.80 -10.21 12.59
CA THR A 508 -17.89 -9.11 12.96
C THR A 508 -18.61 -8.00 13.72
N LYS A 509 -19.81 -7.62 13.23
CA LYS A 509 -20.67 -6.65 13.91
C LYS A 509 -21.06 -7.10 15.33
N ARG A 510 -21.31 -8.40 15.55
CA ARG A 510 -21.75 -8.95 16.84
C ARG A 510 -20.63 -9.06 17.86
N VAL A 511 -19.39 -9.30 17.41
CA VAL A 511 -18.25 -9.55 18.31
C VAL A 511 -17.58 -8.23 18.75
N GLY A 512 -17.98 -7.08 18.21
CA GLY A 512 -17.44 -5.76 18.62
C GLY A 512 -15.98 -5.55 18.22
N LEU A 513 -15.52 -6.19 17.13
CA LEU A 513 -14.14 -6.08 16.62
C LEU A 513 -13.87 -4.78 15.86
N GLU A 514 -14.77 -3.80 15.90
CA GLU A 514 -14.67 -2.57 15.12
C GLU A 514 -13.35 -1.81 15.33
N ARG A 515 -12.84 -1.76 16.57
CA ARG A 515 -11.55 -1.12 16.87
C ARG A 515 -10.32 -1.88 16.34
N MET A 516 -10.51 -3.11 15.90
CA MET A 516 -9.43 -3.97 15.37
C MET A 516 -9.46 -4.06 13.84
N LEU A 517 -10.50 -3.53 13.22
CA LEU A 517 -10.70 -3.38 11.80
C LEU A 517 -10.17 -2.00 11.36
#